data_8d516aabbe9b8e4bc49c4a378b7866fb
#
_entry.id   8d516aabbe9b8e4bc49c4a378b7866fb
#
_cell.length_a   1.000
_cell.length_b   1.000
_cell.length_c   1.000
_cell.angle_alpha   90.00
_cell.angle_beta   90.00
_cell.angle_gamma   90.00
#
_symmetry.space_group_name_H-M   'P 1'
#
loop_
_entity.id
_entity.type
_entity.pdbx_description
1 polymer ?
#
loop_
_entity_poly.entity_id
_entity_poly.type
_entity_poly.pdbx_seq_one_letter_code
_entity_poly.pdbx_strand_id
1 'polypeptide(L)'
;ATLIGYGACAINPYLAHESIKQLIDTDMLQKDYYAAVDDYNNAVLSGIVKIASKMGISTIQSYEGSKIFEAIGIDSDVIDKYFTNTVSPIGGITLEDIADDVNELHSAAYDPLGLETDLTLDSRGRHKMRSGADPHLYNPATIHLLQDFLCISKSHLHR
;
A
#
# COMPACT_ATOMS: atom_id res chain seq x y z
N ALA A 1 8.91 -2.43 -7.40
CA ALA A 1 8.35 -2.58 -8.75
C ALA A 1 8.22 -1.22 -9.44
N THR A 2 7.39 -0.31 -8.95
CA THR A 2 7.09 0.99 -9.61
C THR A 2 8.35 1.85 -9.83
N LEU A 3 9.21 2.00 -8.84
CA LEU A 3 10.46 2.77 -8.98
C LEU A 3 11.35 2.24 -10.11
N ILE A 4 11.51 0.93 -10.22
CA ILE A 4 12.26 0.31 -11.32
C ILE A 4 11.57 0.56 -12.66
N GLY A 5 10.24 0.43 -12.70
CA GLY A 5 9.46 0.72 -13.90
C GLY A 5 9.55 2.16 -14.37
N TYR A 6 9.87 3.10 -13.49
CA TYR A 6 10.17 4.50 -13.83
C TYR A 6 11.68 4.80 -14.00
N GLY A 7 12.54 3.78 -14.00
CA GLY A 7 13.95 3.90 -14.38
C GLY A 7 14.94 3.94 -13.21
N ALA A 8 14.53 3.58 -12.00
CA ALA A 8 15.47 3.46 -10.89
C ALA A 8 16.33 2.19 -11.06
N CYS A 9 17.65 2.35 -11.19
CA CYS A 9 18.60 1.24 -11.29
C CYS A 9 18.91 0.59 -9.93
N ALA A 10 18.74 1.35 -8.83
CA ALA A 10 18.99 0.87 -7.48
C ALA A 10 18.01 1.51 -6.50
N ILE A 11 17.63 0.77 -5.47
CA ILE A 11 16.72 1.21 -4.43
C ILE A 11 17.31 0.82 -3.08
N ASN A 12 17.44 1.79 -2.17
CA ASN A 12 17.83 1.54 -0.79
C ASN A 12 16.63 1.66 0.14
N PRO A 13 16.05 0.56 0.63
CA PRO A 13 14.88 0.59 1.52
C PRO A 13 15.29 0.84 2.99
N TYR A 14 16.11 1.87 3.24
CA TYR A 14 16.71 2.14 4.55
C TYR A 14 15.66 2.25 5.67
N LEU A 15 14.53 2.88 5.41
CA LEU A 15 13.47 3.03 6.42
C LEU A 15 12.82 1.70 6.80
N ALA A 16 12.67 0.78 5.85
CA ALA A 16 12.19 -0.58 6.15
C ALA A 16 13.20 -1.35 7.00
N HIS A 17 14.50 -1.20 6.73
CA HIS A 17 15.57 -1.82 7.54
C HIS A 17 15.60 -1.25 8.96
N GLU A 18 15.46 0.06 9.13
CA GLU A 18 15.34 0.68 10.46
C GLU A 18 14.08 0.24 11.20
N SER A 19 12.97 0.08 10.50
CA SER A 19 11.73 -0.45 11.10
C SER A 19 11.89 -1.91 11.57
N ILE A 20 12.60 -2.75 10.80
CA ILE A 20 12.95 -4.11 11.22
C ILE A 20 13.79 -4.08 12.48
N LYS A 21 14.79 -3.19 12.54
CA LYS A 21 15.63 -3.02 13.73
C LYS A 21 14.78 -2.61 14.94
N GLN A 22 13.90 -1.65 14.78
CA GLN A 22 13.00 -1.22 15.86
C GLN A 22 12.10 -2.36 16.36
N LEU A 23 11.57 -3.19 15.47
CA LEU A 23 10.76 -4.36 15.86
C LEU A 23 11.57 -5.38 16.67
N ILE A 24 12.85 -5.54 16.37
CA ILE A 24 13.76 -6.41 17.13
C ILE A 24 14.07 -5.77 18.49
N ASP A 25 14.43 -4.48 18.52
CA ASP A 25 14.77 -3.76 19.74
C ASP A 25 13.60 -3.68 20.75
N THR A 26 12.36 -3.75 20.25
CA THR A 26 11.12 -3.76 21.05
C THR A 26 10.59 -5.18 21.34
N ASP A 27 11.36 -6.23 21.08
CA ASP A 27 10.98 -7.64 21.23
C ASP A 27 9.70 -8.08 20.46
N MET A 28 9.27 -7.30 19.49
CA MET A 28 8.14 -7.65 18.60
C MET A 28 8.54 -8.64 17.52
N LEU A 29 9.83 -8.70 17.16
CA LEU A 29 10.39 -9.65 16.21
C LEU A 29 11.60 -10.37 16.82
N GLN A 30 11.44 -11.65 17.16
CA GLN A 30 12.50 -12.48 17.72
C GLN A 30 13.33 -13.11 16.59
N LYS A 31 14.20 -12.32 15.97
CA LYS A 31 15.08 -12.77 14.90
C LYS A 31 16.36 -11.95 14.89
N ASP A 32 17.46 -12.55 14.38
CA ASP A 32 18.68 -11.80 14.10
C ASP A 32 18.43 -10.73 13.02
N TYR A 33 19.03 -9.55 13.22
CA TYR A 33 18.81 -8.41 12.32
C TYR A 33 19.16 -8.71 10.85
N TYR A 34 20.33 -9.28 10.62
CA TYR A 34 20.78 -9.58 9.26
C TYR A 34 19.90 -10.62 8.58
N ALA A 35 19.49 -11.65 9.31
CA ALA A 35 18.58 -12.66 8.81
C ALA A 35 17.18 -12.07 8.52
N ALA A 36 16.69 -11.13 9.31
CA ALA A 36 15.43 -10.46 9.07
C ALA A 36 15.47 -9.53 7.85
N VAL A 37 16.58 -8.80 7.67
CA VAL A 37 16.81 -7.96 6.48
C VAL A 37 16.92 -8.81 5.22
N ASP A 38 17.62 -9.95 5.26
CA ASP A 38 17.70 -10.86 4.12
C ASP A 38 16.32 -11.44 3.75
N ASP A 39 15.50 -11.81 4.71
CA ASP A 39 14.13 -12.26 4.45
C ASP A 39 13.30 -11.17 3.77
N TYR A 40 13.40 -9.93 4.26
CA TYR A 40 12.71 -8.80 3.67
C TYR A 40 13.16 -8.57 2.22
N ASN A 41 14.46 -8.53 1.97
CA ASN A 41 15.02 -8.34 0.64
C ASN A 41 14.60 -9.46 -0.31
N ASN A 42 14.66 -10.72 0.14
CA ASN A 42 14.23 -11.87 -0.65
C ASN A 42 12.72 -11.83 -0.96
N ALA A 43 11.90 -11.39 -0.03
CA ALA A 43 10.47 -11.20 -0.26
C ALA A 43 10.20 -10.10 -1.32
N VAL A 44 10.92 -8.97 -1.25
CA VAL A 44 10.83 -7.90 -2.25
C VAL A 44 11.27 -8.37 -3.63
N LEU A 45 12.41 -9.06 -3.72
CA LEU A 45 12.92 -9.62 -4.98
C LEU A 45 11.93 -10.64 -5.59
N SER A 46 11.41 -11.54 -4.77
CA SER A 46 10.38 -12.50 -5.21
C SER A 46 9.12 -11.80 -5.70
N GLY A 47 8.72 -10.71 -5.05
CA GLY A 47 7.60 -9.88 -5.47
C GLY A 47 7.83 -9.24 -6.85
N ILE A 48 9.03 -8.70 -7.11
CA ILE A 48 9.40 -8.11 -8.40
C ILE A 48 9.37 -9.17 -9.51
N VAL A 49 9.96 -10.34 -9.26
CA VAL A 49 9.95 -11.47 -10.21
C VAL A 49 8.51 -11.90 -10.52
N LYS A 50 7.66 -11.98 -9.50
CA LYS A 50 6.24 -12.32 -9.68
C LYS A 50 5.51 -11.29 -10.55
N ILE A 51 5.74 -10.00 -10.36
CA ILE A 51 5.14 -8.93 -11.16
C ILE A 51 5.62 -9.03 -12.61
N ALA A 52 6.93 -9.14 -12.85
CA ALA A 52 7.50 -9.30 -14.18
C ALA A 52 6.94 -10.53 -14.90
N SER A 53 6.84 -11.65 -14.19
CA SER A 53 6.26 -12.89 -14.73
C SER A 53 4.79 -12.73 -15.14
N LYS A 54 3.98 -12.02 -14.35
CA LYS A 54 2.58 -11.74 -14.71
C LYS A 54 2.45 -10.83 -15.92
N MET A 55 3.41 -9.95 -16.15
CA MET A 55 3.45 -9.06 -17.30
C MET A 55 4.09 -9.70 -18.54
N GLY A 56 4.60 -10.94 -18.44
CA GLY A 56 5.30 -11.61 -19.51
C GLY A 56 6.69 -11.05 -19.82
N ILE A 57 7.30 -10.36 -18.85
CA ILE A 57 8.62 -9.75 -18.99
C ILE A 57 9.66 -10.70 -18.43
N SER A 58 10.61 -11.12 -19.28
CA SER A 58 11.62 -12.14 -18.94
C SER A 58 12.95 -11.57 -18.42
N THR A 59 13.22 -10.27 -18.67
CA THR A 59 14.46 -9.64 -18.27
C THR A 59 14.20 -8.33 -17.53
N ILE A 60 14.99 -8.02 -16.52
CA ILE A 60 14.84 -6.80 -15.73
C ILE A 60 15.10 -5.55 -16.58
N GLN A 61 15.96 -5.62 -17.56
CA GLN A 61 16.26 -4.55 -18.49
C GLN A 61 15.04 -4.14 -19.30
N SER A 62 14.16 -5.07 -19.64
CA SER A 62 12.92 -4.78 -20.34
C SER A 62 11.84 -4.18 -19.43
N TYR A 63 11.99 -4.36 -18.11
CA TYR A 63 11.11 -3.78 -17.10
C TYR A 63 11.55 -2.38 -16.67
N GLU A 64 12.86 -2.13 -16.61
CA GLU A 64 13.44 -0.85 -16.19
C GLU A 64 13.03 0.27 -17.15
N GLY A 65 12.43 1.32 -16.62
CA GLY A 65 11.97 2.46 -17.40
C GLY A 65 10.81 2.19 -18.36
N SER A 66 10.15 1.04 -18.26
CA SER A 66 9.06 0.63 -19.16
C SER A 66 7.81 1.50 -19.02
N LYS A 67 7.60 2.15 -17.86
CA LYS A 67 6.44 3.01 -17.54
C LYS A 67 5.07 2.36 -17.83
N ILE A 68 4.98 1.04 -17.68
CA ILE A 68 3.78 0.24 -17.97
C ILE A 68 2.75 0.31 -16.84
N PHE A 69 2.48 1.48 -16.35
CA PHE A 69 1.54 1.75 -15.26
C PHE A 69 0.46 2.71 -15.74
N GLU A 70 -0.68 2.67 -15.07
CA GLU A 70 -1.72 3.66 -15.19
C GLU A 70 -1.80 4.47 -13.89
N ALA A 71 -1.97 5.78 -13.99
CA ALA A 71 -2.26 6.64 -12.88
C ALA A 71 -3.77 6.72 -12.69
N ILE A 72 -4.25 6.47 -11.48
CA ILE A 72 -5.67 6.53 -11.14
C ILE A 72 -5.83 7.50 -9.98
N GLY A 73 -6.67 8.53 -10.17
CA GLY A 73 -6.99 9.48 -9.13
C GLY A 73 -5.92 10.57 -8.91
N ILE A 74 -5.08 10.85 -9.90
CA ILE A 74 -4.10 11.93 -9.89
C ILE A 74 -4.42 12.89 -11.02
N ASP A 75 -4.38 14.20 -10.74
CA ASP A 75 -4.67 15.23 -11.73
C ASP A 75 -3.71 15.18 -12.93
N SER A 76 -4.22 15.54 -14.12
CA SER A 76 -3.47 15.51 -15.37
C SER A 76 -2.25 16.41 -15.35
N ASP A 77 -2.32 17.58 -14.72
CA ASP A 77 -1.19 18.51 -14.65
C ASP A 77 0.00 17.92 -13.88
N VAL A 78 -0.29 17.14 -12.84
CA VAL A 78 0.73 16.40 -12.07
C VAL A 78 1.34 15.29 -12.92
N ILE A 79 0.51 14.56 -13.66
CA ILE A 79 0.97 13.47 -14.54
C ILE A 79 1.83 14.01 -15.68
N ASP A 80 1.39 15.03 -16.36
CA ASP A 80 2.11 15.62 -17.50
C ASP A 80 3.48 16.17 -17.09
N LYS A 81 3.57 16.73 -15.89
CA LYS A 81 4.80 17.34 -15.38
C LYS A 81 5.80 16.32 -14.83
N TYR A 82 5.33 15.33 -14.06
CA TYR A 82 6.19 14.42 -13.27
C TYR A 82 6.20 12.98 -13.77
N PHE A 83 5.15 12.55 -14.46
CA PHE A 83 4.97 11.19 -14.93
C PHE A 83 4.67 11.15 -16.44
N THR A 84 5.37 11.96 -17.20
CA THR A 84 5.19 12.12 -18.65
C THR A 84 5.05 10.77 -19.36
N ASN A 85 4.05 10.67 -20.24
CA ASN A 85 3.65 9.46 -20.98
C ASN A 85 3.02 8.34 -20.11
N THR A 86 2.64 8.60 -18.87
CA THR A 86 1.82 7.68 -18.08
C THR A 86 0.35 7.90 -18.44
N VAL A 87 -0.36 6.82 -18.73
CA VAL A 87 -1.80 6.87 -19.01
C VAL A 87 -2.55 7.18 -17.71
N SER A 88 -3.43 8.19 -17.73
CA SER A 88 -4.27 8.57 -16.59
C SER A 88 -5.74 8.62 -17.02
N PRO A 89 -6.49 7.51 -16.93
CA PRO A 89 -7.89 7.46 -17.35
C PRO A 89 -8.83 8.19 -16.37
N ILE A 90 -8.40 8.39 -15.13
CA ILE A 90 -9.20 9.02 -14.07
C ILE A 90 -8.33 10.07 -13.39
N GLY A 91 -8.72 11.34 -13.52
CA GLY A 91 -8.12 12.44 -12.78
C GLY A 91 -8.49 12.40 -11.29
N GLY A 92 -7.93 13.30 -10.49
CA GLY A 92 -8.20 13.34 -9.05
C GLY A 92 -7.38 14.39 -8.33
N ILE A 93 -6.61 13.98 -7.32
CA ILE A 93 -5.88 14.85 -6.42
C ILE A 93 -4.82 15.68 -7.14
N THR A 94 -4.73 16.92 -6.73
CA THR A 94 -3.73 17.89 -7.18
C THR A 94 -2.42 17.76 -6.40
N LEU A 95 -1.41 18.52 -6.80
CA LEU A 95 -0.16 18.59 -6.05
C LEU A 95 -0.35 19.23 -4.67
N GLU A 96 -1.32 20.15 -4.55
CA GLU A 96 -1.66 20.80 -3.27
C GLU A 96 -2.29 19.78 -2.31
N ASP A 97 -3.23 18.97 -2.78
CA ASP A 97 -3.84 17.89 -1.98
C ASP A 97 -2.76 16.90 -1.47
N ILE A 98 -1.80 16.54 -2.34
CA ILE A 98 -0.67 15.67 -1.95
C ILE A 98 0.20 16.34 -0.87
N ALA A 99 0.43 17.65 -0.99
CA ALA A 99 1.20 18.40 0.00
C ALA A 99 0.48 18.47 1.35
N ASP A 100 -0.83 18.64 1.34
CA ASP A 100 -1.65 18.64 2.55
C ASP A 100 -1.64 17.28 3.25
N ASP A 101 -1.81 16.18 2.51
CA ASP A 101 -1.68 14.81 3.03
C ASP A 101 -0.31 14.56 3.69
N VAL A 102 0.77 15.02 3.05
CA VAL A 102 2.13 14.89 3.58
C VAL A 102 2.32 15.73 4.85
N ASN A 103 1.77 16.94 4.87
CA ASN A 103 1.84 17.82 6.03
C ASN A 103 1.05 17.26 7.22
N GLU A 104 -0.11 16.66 6.97
CA GLU A 104 -0.90 15.98 8.01
C GLU A 104 -0.11 14.81 8.61
N LEU A 105 0.45 13.93 7.77
CA LEU A 105 1.28 12.81 8.22
C LEU A 105 2.52 13.26 8.97
N HIS A 106 3.17 14.34 8.49
CA HIS A 106 4.32 14.92 9.16
C HIS A 106 3.96 15.49 10.53
N SER A 107 2.85 16.23 10.63
CA SER A 107 2.38 16.81 11.88
C SER A 107 2.02 15.76 12.92
N ALA A 108 1.40 14.65 12.47
CA ALA A 108 1.11 13.51 13.35
C ALA A 108 2.38 12.80 13.85
N ALA A 109 3.42 12.73 13.00
CA ALA A 109 4.68 12.07 13.36
C ALA A 109 5.59 12.94 14.27
N TYR A 110 5.54 14.25 14.09
CA TYR A 110 6.38 15.22 14.80
C TYR A 110 5.51 16.18 15.63
N ASP A 111 4.72 15.63 16.57
CA ASP A 111 3.92 16.47 17.49
C ASP A 111 4.84 17.46 18.22
N PRO A 112 4.75 18.78 17.92
CA PRO A 112 5.65 19.79 18.49
C PRO A 112 5.44 19.99 19.98
N LEU A 113 4.32 19.56 20.54
CA LEU A 113 4.02 19.68 21.96
C LEU A 113 4.35 18.41 22.75
N GLY A 114 4.63 17.28 22.08
CA GLY A 114 4.96 16.01 22.70
C GLY A 114 3.84 15.46 23.62
N LEU A 115 2.60 15.85 23.36
CA LEU A 115 1.44 15.49 24.17
C LEU A 115 0.85 14.14 23.75
N GLU A 116 1.03 13.75 22.49
CA GLU A 116 0.63 12.46 21.95
C GLU A 116 1.86 11.54 21.86
N THR A 117 2.03 10.70 22.87
CA THR A 117 3.15 9.75 22.94
C THR A 117 2.84 8.39 22.34
N ASP A 118 1.71 8.22 21.67
CA ASP A 118 1.36 6.95 21.04
C ASP A 118 2.15 6.79 19.73
N LEU A 119 3.18 5.94 19.79
CA LEU A 119 4.03 5.59 18.65
C LEU A 119 3.45 4.46 17.80
N THR A 120 2.25 3.98 18.12
CA THR A 120 1.61 2.92 17.33
C THR A 120 1.09 3.47 16.01
N LEU A 121 1.30 2.71 14.94
CA LEU A 121 0.72 3.05 13.65
C LEU A 121 -0.77 2.75 13.65
N ASP A 122 -1.58 3.75 13.37
CA ASP A 122 -3.01 3.59 13.18
C ASP A 122 -3.30 2.62 12.04
N SER A 123 -4.09 1.59 12.36
CA SER A 123 -4.61 0.71 11.32
C SER A 123 -5.80 1.37 10.65
N ARG A 124 -5.59 2.00 9.50
CA ARG A 124 -6.66 2.61 8.70
C ARG A 124 -7.66 1.59 8.11
N GLY A 125 -7.50 0.32 8.43
CA GLY A 125 -8.43 -0.73 7.99
C GLY A 125 -8.37 -1.06 6.50
N ARG A 126 -7.34 -0.63 5.77
CA ARG A 126 -7.22 -0.78 4.31
C ARG A 126 -7.32 -2.23 3.84
N HIS A 127 -6.76 -3.18 4.56
CA HIS A 127 -6.75 -4.60 4.20
C HIS A 127 -7.76 -5.45 4.97
N LYS A 128 -8.29 -4.93 6.08
CA LYS A 128 -9.22 -5.62 6.96
C LYS A 128 -10.08 -4.58 7.65
N MET A 129 -11.39 -4.83 7.69
CA MET A 129 -12.32 -3.93 8.35
C MET A 129 -11.93 -3.68 9.80
N ARG A 130 -11.89 -2.42 10.20
CA ARG A 130 -11.67 -1.93 11.55
C ARG A 130 -12.73 -0.92 11.91
N SER A 131 -13.12 -0.89 13.19
CA SER A 131 -14.06 0.12 13.68
C SER A 131 -13.43 1.50 13.61
N GLY A 132 -14.16 2.49 13.06
CA GLY A 132 -13.66 3.86 12.93
C GLY A 132 -12.67 4.10 11.77
N ALA A 133 -12.39 3.08 10.95
CA ALA A 133 -11.52 3.16 9.78
C ALA A 133 -12.31 3.17 8.47
N ASP A 134 -11.61 3.07 7.34
CA ASP A 134 -12.21 3.09 6.00
C ASP A 134 -13.34 2.07 5.86
N PRO A 135 -14.51 2.47 5.31
CA PRO A 135 -15.62 1.56 5.11
C PRO A 135 -15.31 0.55 4.01
N HIS A 136 -15.66 -0.71 4.25
CA HIS A 136 -15.55 -1.78 3.27
C HIS A 136 -16.91 -2.17 2.73
N LEU A 137 -17.00 -2.41 1.42
CA LEU A 137 -18.22 -2.94 0.80
C LEU A 137 -18.63 -4.27 1.44
N TYR A 138 -17.67 -5.15 1.65
CA TYR A 138 -17.87 -6.42 2.36
C TYR A 138 -17.46 -6.25 3.83
N ASN A 139 -18.43 -5.96 4.66
CA ASN A 139 -18.28 -5.84 6.11
C ASN A 139 -19.22 -6.84 6.83
N PRO A 140 -19.09 -7.04 8.14
CA PRO A 140 -19.95 -7.98 8.87
C PRO A 140 -21.45 -7.74 8.68
N ALA A 141 -21.89 -6.48 8.61
CA ALA A 141 -23.30 -6.16 8.43
C ALA A 141 -23.82 -6.58 7.04
N THR A 142 -23.07 -6.30 5.98
CA THR A 142 -23.43 -6.72 4.61
C THR A 142 -23.43 -8.24 4.46
N ILE A 143 -22.49 -8.95 5.10
CA ILE A 143 -22.48 -10.41 5.10
C ILE A 143 -23.68 -10.98 5.87
N HIS A 144 -24.05 -10.43 7.01
CA HIS A 144 -25.25 -10.84 7.75
C HIS A 144 -26.51 -10.65 6.91
N LEU A 145 -26.69 -9.48 6.30
CA LEU A 145 -27.85 -9.22 5.44
C LEU A 145 -27.95 -10.20 4.26
N LEU A 146 -26.81 -10.56 3.65
CA LEU A 146 -26.77 -11.56 2.58
C LEU A 146 -27.15 -12.96 3.09
N GLN A 147 -26.66 -13.34 4.27
CA GLN A 147 -26.98 -14.63 4.89
C GLN A 147 -28.46 -14.72 5.26
N ASP A 148 -29.02 -13.67 5.85
CA ASP A 148 -30.46 -13.59 6.19
C ASP A 148 -31.33 -13.71 4.94
N PHE A 149 -30.98 -13.00 3.86
CA PHE A 149 -31.70 -13.10 2.59
C PHE A 149 -31.67 -14.52 2.03
N LEU A 150 -30.54 -15.20 2.07
CA LEU A 150 -30.41 -16.59 1.60
C LEU A 150 -31.19 -17.57 2.49
N CYS A 151 -31.26 -17.34 3.79
CA CYS A 151 -32.06 -18.15 4.71
C CYS A 151 -33.56 -17.99 4.47
N ILE A 152 -34.03 -16.77 4.24
CA ILE A 152 -35.44 -16.47 3.91
C ILE A 152 -35.81 -17.13 2.57
N SER A 153 -34.94 -17.01 1.56
CA SER A 153 -35.18 -17.63 0.23
C SER A 153 -35.32 -19.15 0.31
N LYS A 154 -34.50 -19.82 1.12
CA LYS A 154 -34.63 -21.29 1.33
C LYS A 154 -35.94 -21.69 1.99
N SER A 155 -36.46 -20.90 2.92
CA SER A 155 -37.74 -21.19 3.60
C SER A 155 -38.96 -21.05 2.71
N HIS A 156 -38.86 -20.27 1.63
CA HIS A 156 -39.93 -20.12 0.64
C HIS A 156 -39.93 -21.16 -0.49
N LEU A 157 -38.81 -21.85 -0.72
CA LEU A 157 -38.67 -22.92 -1.73
C LEU A 157 -39.20 -24.27 -1.23
N HIS A 158 -39.48 -24.42 0.06
CA HIS A 158 -40.01 -25.65 0.66
C HIS A 158 -41.49 -25.57 1.05
N ARG A 159 -42.21 -24.63 0.51
CA ARG A 159 -43.70 -24.53 0.53
C ARG A 159 -44.24 -24.61 -0.86
#